data_d5bc886eaf69160664775afa6eb2d6e0
#
_entry.id   d5bc886eaf69160664775afa6eb2d6e0
#
_cell.length_a   1.000
_cell.length_b   1.000
_cell.length_c   1.000
_cell.angle_alpha   90.00
_cell.angle_beta   90.00
_cell.angle_gamma   90.00
#
_symmetry.space_group_name_H-M   'P 1'
#
loop_
_entity.id
_entity.type
_entity.pdbx_description
1 polymer ?
#
loop_
_entity_poly.entity_id
_entity_poly.type
_entity_poly.pdbx_seq_one_letter_code
_entity_poly.pdbx_strand_id
1 'polypeptide(L)'
;MNSFIRFRQQWTIWQSIETVGIAGGEILLSFDDGPNPIDDTTARLLDILGQEAVRAAFCVCGKSIKDAPELVHRMMTAGHLLVNHGYWHQPFALFSENALQKEIDDCDAAIAGAVDSPSFKTQFFRPACGWRTPALDRLLPRLEKQLFPITDFGFDTNMSRHNYPKWVDRTLQAARRDRGGLFVLHDRRLRFWGERFYNPTDKDSSAYRGWVPDAAMMLIRRCREEGFRFLDPQIFAGRQKALERAS
;
A
#
# COMPACT_ATOMS: atom_id res chain seq x y z
N MET A 1 -16.92 -5.00 -22.37
CA MET A 1 -16.33 -4.49 -21.12
C MET A 1 -17.11 -3.24 -20.70
N ASN A 2 -17.69 -3.23 -19.50
CA ASN A 2 -18.62 -2.20 -19.03
C ASN A 2 -17.90 -0.82 -18.96
N SER A 3 -18.53 0.28 -19.40
CA SER A 3 -17.94 1.63 -19.41
C SER A 3 -17.43 2.09 -18.03
N PHE A 4 -18.08 1.65 -16.97
CA PHE A 4 -17.69 1.90 -15.58
C PHE A 4 -16.35 1.22 -15.21
N ILE A 5 -16.10 0.00 -15.70
CA ILE A 5 -14.83 -0.71 -15.49
C ILE A 5 -13.70 0.03 -16.21
N ARG A 6 -13.92 0.46 -17.45
CA ARG A 6 -12.93 1.26 -18.21
C ARG A 6 -12.59 2.58 -17.50
N PHE A 7 -13.60 3.30 -17.00
CA PHE A 7 -13.38 4.53 -16.23
C PHE A 7 -12.52 4.27 -15.00
N ARG A 8 -12.84 3.25 -14.19
CA ARG A 8 -12.05 2.92 -12.98
C ARG A 8 -10.59 2.61 -13.32
N GLN A 9 -10.34 1.80 -14.34
CA GLN A 9 -8.97 1.43 -14.76
C GLN A 9 -8.17 2.61 -15.31
N GLN A 10 -8.82 3.58 -15.94
CA GLN A 10 -8.17 4.74 -16.55
C GLN A 10 -7.80 5.82 -15.52
N TRP A 11 -8.61 6.00 -14.47
CA TRP A 11 -8.50 7.12 -13.55
C TRP A 11 -8.13 6.71 -12.12
N THR A 12 -8.01 5.42 -11.86
CA THR A 12 -7.61 4.90 -10.55
C THR A 12 -6.56 3.80 -10.67
N ILE A 13 -5.94 3.47 -9.54
CA ILE A 13 -4.99 2.36 -9.43
C ILE A 13 -5.66 0.98 -9.38
N TRP A 14 -7.00 0.91 -9.45
CA TRP A 14 -7.73 -0.35 -9.42
C TRP A 14 -7.54 -1.13 -10.73
N GLN A 15 -7.15 -2.40 -10.62
CA GLN A 15 -6.95 -3.31 -11.75
C GLN A 15 -7.50 -4.71 -11.43
N SER A 16 -7.70 -5.55 -12.46
CA SER A 16 -8.05 -6.94 -12.23
C SER A 16 -6.83 -7.78 -11.86
N ILE A 17 -7.05 -8.94 -11.24
CA ILE A 17 -5.96 -9.85 -10.84
C ILE A 17 -5.13 -10.31 -12.04
N GLU A 18 -5.77 -10.54 -13.19
CA GLU A 18 -5.11 -10.94 -14.43
C GLU A 18 -4.16 -9.83 -14.93
N THR A 19 -4.62 -8.57 -14.89
CA THR A 19 -3.82 -7.42 -15.32
C THR A 19 -2.58 -7.22 -14.44
N VAL A 20 -2.71 -7.48 -13.14
CA VAL A 20 -1.59 -7.33 -12.20
C VAL A 20 -0.75 -8.60 -12.04
N GLY A 21 -1.01 -9.66 -12.79
CA GLY A 21 -0.22 -10.89 -12.76
C GLY A 21 -0.26 -11.65 -11.43
N ILE A 22 -1.38 -11.56 -10.71
CA ILE A 22 -1.66 -12.38 -9.52
C ILE A 22 -2.35 -13.67 -9.98
N ALA A 23 -1.79 -14.81 -9.65
CA ALA A 23 -2.37 -16.10 -9.99
C ALA A 23 -3.56 -16.44 -9.09
N GLY A 24 -4.46 -17.29 -9.58
CA GLY A 24 -5.57 -17.75 -8.77
C GLY A 24 -5.10 -18.45 -7.48
N GLY A 25 -5.70 -18.09 -6.35
CA GLY A 25 -5.32 -18.55 -5.02
C GLY A 25 -4.18 -17.75 -4.36
N GLU A 26 -3.67 -16.69 -4.99
CA GLU A 26 -2.63 -15.82 -4.42
C GLU A 26 -3.21 -14.52 -3.85
N ILE A 27 -2.70 -14.11 -2.70
CA ILE A 27 -3.01 -12.83 -2.05
C ILE A 27 -1.70 -12.08 -1.82
N LEU A 28 -1.65 -10.80 -2.20
CA LEU A 28 -0.62 -9.87 -1.81
C LEU A 28 -1.22 -8.81 -0.89
N LEU A 29 -0.61 -8.60 0.28
CA LEU A 29 -0.98 -7.53 1.20
C LEU A 29 -0.12 -6.30 0.96
N SER A 30 -0.72 -5.13 1.07
CA SER A 30 -0.01 -3.87 1.10
C SER A 30 -0.51 -2.97 2.22
N PHE A 31 0.39 -2.12 2.75
CA PHE A 31 0.10 -1.18 3.83
C PHE A 31 0.51 0.23 3.38
N ASP A 32 -0.42 1.19 3.52
CA ASP A 32 -0.24 2.54 3.01
C ASP A 32 -0.07 3.57 4.15
N ASP A 33 0.49 4.74 3.82
CA ASP A 33 0.69 5.94 4.65
C ASP A 33 1.78 5.83 5.72
N GLY A 34 2.24 4.63 6.05
CA GLY A 34 3.22 4.36 7.10
C GLY A 34 4.61 4.96 6.87
N PRO A 35 5.53 4.76 7.84
CA PRO A 35 5.36 4.03 9.10
C PRO A 35 4.54 4.79 10.16
N ASN A 36 3.92 4.06 11.08
CA ASN A 36 3.15 4.59 12.20
C ASN A 36 3.75 4.18 13.55
N PRO A 37 4.41 5.11 14.27
CA PRO A 37 4.92 4.83 15.62
C PRO A 37 3.84 4.85 16.72
N ILE A 38 2.64 5.38 16.45
CA ILE A 38 1.58 5.51 17.46
C ILE A 38 1.10 4.12 17.88
N ASP A 39 1.10 3.86 19.19
CA ASP A 39 0.79 2.56 19.80
C ASP A 39 1.59 1.39 19.15
N ASP A 40 2.83 1.66 18.77
CA ASP A 40 3.72 0.69 18.09
C ASP A 40 3.06 -0.01 16.88
N THR A 41 2.13 0.67 16.22
CA THR A 41 1.27 0.05 15.19
C THR A 41 2.08 -0.66 14.11
N THR A 42 3.01 0.01 13.46
CA THR A 42 3.83 -0.61 12.40
C THR A 42 4.81 -1.63 12.97
N ALA A 43 5.38 -1.40 14.16
CA ALA A 43 6.27 -2.37 14.80
C ALA A 43 5.55 -3.69 15.11
N ARG A 44 4.36 -3.63 15.72
CA ARG A 44 3.49 -4.79 15.98
C ARG A 44 3.03 -5.48 14.70
N LEU A 45 2.75 -4.70 13.66
CA LEU A 45 2.41 -5.26 12.35
C LEU A 45 3.56 -6.09 11.77
N LEU A 46 4.78 -5.58 11.83
CA LEU A 46 5.98 -6.30 11.38
C LEU A 46 6.22 -7.57 12.20
N ASP A 47 5.97 -7.54 13.52
CA ASP A 47 6.04 -8.73 14.37
C ASP A 47 5.05 -9.81 13.92
N ILE A 48 3.79 -9.42 13.67
CA ILE A 48 2.73 -10.33 13.21
C ILE A 48 3.05 -10.91 11.83
N LEU A 49 3.51 -10.07 10.88
CA LEU A 49 3.89 -10.55 9.56
C LEU A 49 5.05 -11.55 9.64
N GLY A 50 6.01 -11.32 10.54
CA GLY A 50 7.12 -12.24 10.81
C GLY A 50 6.62 -13.56 11.42
N GLN A 51 5.76 -13.51 12.45
CA GLN A 51 5.17 -14.70 13.09
C GLN A 51 4.35 -15.54 12.11
N GLU A 52 3.61 -14.88 11.24
CA GLU A 52 2.79 -15.53 10.21
C GLU A 52 3.61 -15.86 8.93
N ALA A 53 4.91 -15.61 8.90
CA ALA A 53 5.78 -15.82 7.73
C ALA A 53 5.18 -15.24 6.44
N VAL A 54 4.64 -14.01 6.50
CA VAL A 54 4.07 -13.26 5.38
C VAL A 54 4.94 -12.05 5.10
N ARG A 55 5.37 -11.89 3.85
CA ARG A 55 5.93 -10.64 3.35
C ARG A 55 4.86 -9.82 2.68
N ALA A 56 4.96 -8.50 2.80
CA ALA A 56 3.98 -7.55 2.27
C ALA A 56 4.69 -6.38 1.56
N ALA A 57 3.92 -5.56 0.85
CA ALA A 57 4.39 -4.28 0.34
C ALA A 57 4.03 -3.16 1.32
N PHE A 58 4.95 -2.23 1.56
CA PHE A 58 4.71 -1.03 2.36
C PHE A 58 4.85 0.21 1.47
N CYS A 59 3.73 0.89 1.25
CA CYS A 59 3.67 2.14 0.52
C CYS A 59 3.90 3.28 1.52
N VAL A 60 5.16 3.70 1.64
CA VAL A 60 5.59 4.63 2.68
C VAL A 60 5.56 6.07 2.21
N CYS A 61 5.11 6.98 3.09
CA CYS A 61 5.14 8.41 2.86
C CYS A 61 6.40 9.05 3.44
N GLY A 62 7.06 9.93 2.69
CA GLY A 62 8.28 10.60 3.13
C GLY A 62 8.12 11.32 4.46
N LYS A 63 6.99 12.00 4.68
CA LYS A 63 6.64 12.64 5.95
C LYS A 63 6.56 11.64 7.11
N SER A 64 5.99 10.46 6.87
CA SER A 64 5.84 9.41 7.90
C SER A 64 7.19 8.80 8.26
N ILE A 65 8.10 8.67 7.30
CA ILE A 65 9.44 8.14 7.51
C ILE A 65 10.23 8.96 8.53
N LYS A 66 10.07 10.30 8.55
CA LYS A 66 10.74 11.17 9.53
C LYS A 66 10.40 10.83 10.98
N ASP A 67 9.20 10.31 11.22
CA ASP A 67 8.73 10.00 12.57
C ASP A 67 9.30 8.67 13.11
N ALA A 68 9.69 7.74 12.21
CA ALA A 68 10.17 6.41 12.57
C ALA A 68 11.00 5.77 11.43
N PRO A 69 12.18 6.33 11.07
CA PRO A 69 13.00 5.81 9.97
C PRO A 69 13.50 4.39 10.21
N GLU A 70 13.71 3.99 11.47
CA GLU A 70 14.13 2.65 11.87
C GLU A 70 13.12 1.57 11.47
N LEU A 71 11.83 1.90 11.40
CA LEU A 71 10.80 0.97 10.95
C LEU A 71 10.90 0.69 9.45
N VAL A 72 11.30 1.67 8.64
CA VAL A 72 11.55 1.47 7.20
C VAL A 72 12.77 0.56 6.98
N HIS A 73 13.83 0.77 7.74
CA HIS A 73 14.99 -0.13 7.74
C HIS A 73 14.58 -1.56 8.11
N ARG A 74 13.75 -1.71 9.15
CA ARG A 74 13.20 -3.00 9.57
C ARG A 74 12.33 -3.66 8.50
N MET A 75 11.47 -2.90 7.80
CA MET A 75 10.69 -3.40 6.66
C MET A 75 11.60 -4.01 5.60
N MET A 76 12.65 -3.29 5.19
CA MET A 76 13.58 -3.75 4.17
C MET A 76 14.33 -5.00 4.61
N THR A 77 14.88 -5.01 5.82
CA THR A 77 15.67 -6.16 6.34
C THR A 77 14.82 -7.41 6.56
N ALA A 78 13.52 -7.26 6.83
CA ALA A 78 12.56 -8.36 6.90
C ALA A 78 12.11 -8.86 5.51
N GLY A 79 12.59 -8.25 4.41
CA GLY A 79 12.30 -8.68 3.04
C GLY A 79 10.95 -8.18 2.50
N HIS A 80 10.33 -7.19 3.15
CA HIS A 80 9.16 -6.52 2.61
C HIS A 80 9.53 -5.63 1.42
N LEU A 81 8.58 -5.36 0.52
CA LEU A 81 8.77 -4.47 -0.61
C LEU A 81 8.44 -3.04 -0.18
N LEU A 82 9.40 -2.12 -0.37
CA LEU A 82 9.15 -0.69 -0.19
C LEU A 82 8.62 -0.10 -1.48
N VAL A 83 7.53 0.64 -1.37
CA VAL A 83 6.84 1.34 -2.46
C VAL A 83 6.75 2.82 -2.09
N ASN A 84 7.06 3.70 -3.03
CA ASN A 84 6.96 5.14 -2.85
C ASN A 84 5.48 5.57 -2.85
N HIS A 85 5.04 6.31 -1.82
CA HIS A 85 3.67 6.81 -1.70
C HIS A 85 3.59 8.34 -1.74
N GLY A 86 4.66 8.99 -2.23
CA GLY A 86 4.84 10.43 -2.20
C GLY A 86 5.32 10.94 -0.84
N TYR A 87 5.67 12.23 -0.79
CA TYR A 87 6.23 12.79 0.43
C TYR A 87 5.15 13.28 1.41
N TRP A 88 4.17 14.08 0.93
CA TRP A 88 3.18 14.75 1.76
C TRP A 88 1.80 14.09 1.82
N HIS A 89 1.57 12.99 1.10
CA HIS A 89 0.26 12.35 0.97
C HIS A 89 -0.84 13.32 0.50
N GLN A 90 -0.60 13.99 -0.61
CA GLN A 90 -1.57 14.92 -1.20
C GLN A 90 -2.27 14.30 -2.42
N PRO A 91 -3.51 14.74 -2.77
CA PRO A 91 -4.20 14.27 -3.97
C PRO A 91 -3.44 14.70 -5.22
N PHE A 92 -2.62 13.85 -5.79
CA PHE A 92 -1.72 14.13 -6.92
C PHE A 92 -2.44 14.55 -8.21
N ALA A 93 -3.74 14.28 -8.32
CA ALA A 93 -4.56 14.74 -9.44
C ALA A 93 -4.54 16.28 -9.64
N LEU A 94 -4.17 17.02 -8.59
CA LEU A 94 -4.12 18.49 -8.60
C LEU A 94 -2.74 19.07 -8.87
N PHE A 95 -1.71 18.22 -9.04
CA PHE A 95 -0.33 18.66 -9.17
C PHE A 95 0.13 18.81 -10.61
N SER A 96 1.01 19.79 -10.85
CA SER A 96 1.81 19.83 -12.06
C SER A 96 2.79 18.64 -12.11
N GLU A 97 3.25 18.28 -13.30
CA GLU A 97 4.20 17.18 -13.48
C GLU A 97 5.49 17.40 -12.66
N ASN A 98 6.01 18.65 -12.60
CA ASN A 98 7.19 18.96 -11.80
C ASN A 98 6.94 18.83 -10.29
N ALA A 99 5.78 19.24 -9.80
CA ALA A 99 5.42 19.08 -8.39
C ALA A 99 5.26 17.59 -8.03
N LEU A 100 4.66 16.79 -8.92
CA LEU A 100 4.53 15.37 -8.76
C LEU A 100 5.90 14.66 -8.76
N GLN A 101 6.79 15.04 -9.68
CA GLN A 101 8.15 14.51 -9.69
C GLN A 101 8.87 14.81 -8.37
N LYS A 102 8.78 16.04 -7.88
CA LYS A 102 9.39 16.43 -6.60
C LYS A 102 8.86 15.60 -5.42
N GLU A 103 7.57 15.33 -5.36
CA GLU A 103 6.96 14.46 -4.34
C GLU A 103 7.55 13.05 -4.35
N ILE A 104 7.77 12.51 -5.55
CA ILE A 104 8.37 11.17 -5.74
C ILE A 104 9.84 11.19 -5.34
N ASP A 105 10.61 12.16 -5.82
CA ASP A 105 12.05 12.27 -5.57
C ASP A 105 12.33 12.50 -4.07
N ASP A 106 11.59 13.39 -3.41
CA ASP A 106 11.72 13.66 -1.97
C ASP A 106 11.40 12.41 -1.13
N CYS A 107 10.41 11.62 -1.54
CA CYS A 107 10.08 10.38 -0.85
C CYS A 107 11.16 9.30 -1.06
N ASP A 108 11.66 9.12 -2.28
CA ASP A 108 12.78 8.18 -2.52
C ASP A 108 14.01 8.58 -1.72
N ALA A 109 14.33 9.89 -1.63
CA ALA A 109 15.44 10.37 -0.80
C ALA A 109 15.23 10.05 0.70
N ALA A 110 13.99 10.19 1.20
CA ALA A 110 13.67 9.83 2.59
C ALA A 110 13.80 8.32 2.83
N ILE A 111 13.35 7.48 1.88
CA ILE A 111 13.52 6.01 1.96
C ILE A 111 15.00 5.65 1.93
N ALA A 112 15.77 6.20 0.98
CA ALA A 112 17.20 5.96 0.84
C ALA A 112 17.98 6.29 2.12
N GLY A 113 17.63 7.42 2.77
CA GLY A 113 18.21 7.80 4.06
C GLY A 113 17.82 6.83 5.18
N ALA A 114 16.58 6.36 5.23
CA ALA A 114 16.12 5.43 6.27
C ALA A 114 16.72 4.02 6.14
N VAL A 115 17.07 3.59 4.93
CA VAL A 115 17.69 2.28 4.68
C VAL A 115 19.23 2.34 4.58
N ASP A 116 19.82 3.48 4.86
CA ASP A 116 21.26 3.75 4.78
C ASP A 116 21.88 3.34 3.43
N SER A 117 21.18 3.64 2.35
CA SER A 117 21.57 3.35 0.97
C SER A 117 21.26 4.50 0.03
N PRO A 118 22.21 5.45 -0.15
CA PRO A 118 21.97 6.68 -0.94
C PRO A 118 21.55 6.45 -2.40
N SER A 119 21.88 5.30 -2.97
CA SER A 119 21.51 4.92 -4.33
C SER A 119 20.17 4.16 -4.41
N PHE A 120 19.54 3.86 -3.27
CA PHE A 120 18.29 3.11 -3.25
C PHE A 120 17.17 3.92 -3.92
N LYS A 121 16.45 3.28 -4.81
CA LYS A 121 15.21 3.79 -5.42
C LYS A 121 14.16 2.71 -5.43
N THR A 122 12.93 3.11 -5.15
CA THR A 122 11.81 2.18 -5.24
C THR A 122 11.49 1.87 -6.70
N GLN A 123 11.13 0.63 -7.00
CA GLN A 123 10.63 0.23 -8.32
C GLN A 123 9.22 0.76 -8.57
N PHE A 124 8.42 0.88 -7.53
CA PHE A 124 7.00 1.19 -7.63
C PHE A 124 6.64 2.51 -6.99
N PHE A 125 5.59 3.11 -7.53
CA PHE A 125 4.90 4.26 -6.98
C PHE A 125 3.41 3.97 -6.86
N ARG A 126 2.81 4.26 -5.70
CA ARG A 126 1.36 4.29 -5.50
C ARG A 126 0.94 5.73 -5.23
N PRO A 127 0.09 6.35 -6.07
CA PRO A 127 -0.37 7.70 -5.80
C PRO A 127 -1.27 7.73 -4.57
N ALA A 128 -1.07 8.72 -3.71
CA ALA A 128 -1.97 8.99 -2.60
C ALA A 128 -3.41 9.14 -3.09
N CYS A 129 -4.38 8.65 -2.30
CA CYS A 129 -5.80 8.61 -2.63
C CYS A 129 -6.16 7.72 -3.84
N GLY A 130 -5.22 7.00 -4.42
CA GLY A 130 -5.46 6.05 -5.51
C GLY A 130 -5.85 6.66 -6.86
N TRP A 131 -5.64 7.98 -7.07
CA TRP A 131 -5.94 8.62 -8.35
C TRP A 131 -4.78 8.48 -9.34
N ARG A 132 -5.10 8.04 -10.54
CA ARG A 132 -4.19 7.97 -11.69
C ARG A 132 -4.47 9.16 -12.62
N THR A 133 -3.40 9.78 -13.12
CA THR A 133 -3.52 10.92 -14.06
C THR A 133 -2.63 10.70 -15.28
N PRO A 134 -2.95 11.30 -16.44
CA PRO A 134 -2.09 11.23 -17.62
C PRO A 134 -0.68 11.80 -17.37
N ALA A 135 -0.54 12.76 -16.47
CA ALA A 135 0.77 13.28 -16.07
C ALA A 135 1.60 12.21 -15.34
N LEU A 136 0.97 11.47 -14.41
CA LEU A 136 1.62 10.35 -13.73
C LEU A 136 2.05 9.26 -14.70
N ASP A 137 1.18 8.90 -15.66
CA ASP A 137 1.47 7.85 -16.65
C ASP A 137 2.66 8.20 -17.55
N ARG A 138 2.87 9.48 -17.86
CA ARG A 138 4.05 9.94 -18.60
C ARG A 138 5.30 10.01 -17.73
N LEU A 139 5.12 10.35 -16.45
CA LEU A 139 6.24 10.58 -15.54
C LEU A 139 6.89 9.28 -15.05
N LEU A 140 6.09 8.28 -14.66
CA LEU A 140 6.60 7.04 -14.06
C LEU A 140 7.66 6.33 -14.94
N PRO A 141 7.45 6.12 -16.25
CA PRO A 141 8.47 5.51 -17.10
C PRO A 141 9.79 6.32 -17.18
N ARG A 142 9.68 7.66 -17.14
CA ARG A 142 10.87 8.56 -17.14
C ARG A 142 11.67 8.45 -15.84
N LEU A 143 11.02 8.10 -14.74
CA LEU A 143 11.62 7.85 -13.44
C LEU A 143 11.96 6.36 -13.22
N GLU A 144 11.84 5.52 -14.25
CA GLU A 144 12.03 4.07 -14.18
C GLU A 144 11.16 3.42 -13.10
N LYS A 145 9.93 3.92 -12.93
CA LYS A 145 8.96 3.42 -11.95
C LYS A 145 7.72 2.84 -12.61
N GLN A 146 7.10 1.92 -11.90
CA GLN A 146 5.83 1.31 -12.25
C GLN A 146 4.74 1.74 -11.29
N LEU A 147 3.49 1.77 -11.77
CA LEU A 147 2.34 1.97 -10.91
C LEU A 147 2.14 0.73 -10.00
N PHE A 148 2.02 0.93 -8.68
CA PHE A 148 1.65 -0.14 -7.77
C PHE A 148 0.12 -0.17 -7.62
N PRO A 149 -0.56 -1.17 -8.16
CA PRO A 149 -2.03 -1.21 -8.21
C PRO A 149 -2.67 -1.71 -6.92
N ILE A 150 -4.01 -1.78 -6.94
CA ILE A 150 -4.83 -2.59 -6.03
C ILE A 150 -5.88 -3.35 -6.85
N THR A 151 -6.41 -4.44 -6.31
CA THR A 151 -7.51 -5.17 -6.95
C THR A 151 -8.86 -4.92 -6.28
N ASP A 152 -8.86 -4.43 -5.04
CA ASP A 152 -10.07 -4.04 -4.31
C ASP A 152 -9.78 -2.87 -3.34
N PHE A 153 -10.74 -1.94 -3.24
CA PHE A 153 -10.68 -0.80 -2.31
C PHE A 153 -11.33 -1.16 -0.96
N GLY A 154 -10.80 -1.98 -0.17
CA GLY A 154 -11.42 -2.46 1.08
C GLY A 154 -12.04 -1.41 2.02
N PHE A 155 -11.79 -0.09 1.78
CA PHE A 155 -12.30 1.06 2.56
C PHE A 155 -12.04 0.95 4.08
N ASP A 156 -10.87 0.45 4.43
CA ASP A 156 -10.43 0.31 5.82
C ASP A 156 -10.28 1.66 6.55
N THR A 157 -10.06 2.76 5.79
CA THR A 157 -9.97 4.13 6.33
C THR A 157 -11.23 4.59 7.06
N ASN A 158 -12.38 3.95 6.81
CA ASN A 158 -13.65 4.18 7.50
C ASN A 158 -13.88 3.21 8.67
N MET A 159 -12.91 2.34 8.96
CA MET A 159 -13.00 1.38 10.06
C MET A 159 -12.34 1.93 11.33
N SER A 160 -12.68 1.31 12.44
CA SER A 160 -12.13 1.58 13.77
C SER A 160 -11.88 0.26 14.50
N ARG A 161 -11.34 0.34 15.73
CA ARG A 161 -11.15 -0.82 16.59
C ARG A 161 -12.44 -1.63 16.87
N HIS A 162 -13.60 -1.01 16.71
CA HIS A 162 -14.90 -1.65 16.98
C HIS A 162 -15.48 -2.40 15.79
N ASN A 163 -15.04 -2.10 14.57
CA ASN A 163 -15.68 -2.61 13.36
C ASN A 163 -14.72 -3.11 12.27
N TYR A 164 -13.42 -3.16 12.52
CA TYR A 164 -12.44 -3.69 11.56
C TYR A 164 -12.72 -5.15 11.11
N PRO A 165 -13.38 -6.02 11.89
CA PRO A 165 -13.73 -7.35 11.37
C PRO A 165 -14.61 -7.30 10.12
N LYS A 166 -15.42 -6.24 9.96
CA LYS A 166 -16.21 -6.03 8.73
C LYS A 166 -15.31 -5.79 7.51
N TRP A 167 -14.14 -5.16 7.69
CA TRP A 167 -13.17 -5.04 6.64
C TRP A 167 -12.57 -6.40 6.27
N VAL A 168 -12.22 -7.22 7.24
CA VAL A 168 -11.73 -8.59 7.03
C VAL A 168 -12.74 -9.41 6.24
N ASP A 169 -14.03 -9.36 6.63
CA ASP A 169 -15.10 -10.06 5.92
C ASP A 169 -15.24 -9.62 4.46
N ARG A 170 -15.21 -8.31 4.20
CA ARG A 170 -15.29 -7.74 2.84
C ARG A 170 -14.11 -8.16 1.99
N THR A 171 -12.90 -8.08 2.54
CA THR A 171 -11.67 -8.47 1.84
C THR A 171 -11.66 -9.94 1.51
N LEU A 172 -12.11 -10.80 2.43
CA LEU A 172 -12.23 -12.23 2.20
C LEU A 172 -13.30 -12.55 1.13
N GLN A 173 -14.43 -11.83 1.12
CA GLN A 173 -15.44 -11.94 0.06
C GLN A 173 -14.87 -11.52 -1.32
N ALA A 174 -14.08 -10.44 -1.38
CA ALA A 174 -13.41 -10.03 -2.60
C ALA A 174 -12.40 -11.08 -3.06
N ALA A 175 -11.60 -11.64 -2.15
CA ALA A 175 -10.66 -12.72 -2.45
C ALA A 175 -11.35 -13.96 -3.03
N ARG A 176 -12.51 -14.35 -2.47
CA ARG A 176 -13.32 -15.47 -3.00
C ARG A 176 -13.85 -15.18 -4.39
N ARG A 177 -14.45 -14.01 -4.59
CA ARG A 177 -15.03 -13.55 -5.87
C ARG A 177 -14.00 -13.56 -6.99
N ASP A 178 -12.82 -12.98 -6.72
CA ASP A 178 -11.77 -12.74 -7.71
C ASP A 178 -10.70 -13.85 -7.69
N ARG A 179 -10.83 -14.85 -6.80
CA ARG A 179 -9.92 -15.97 -6.61
C ARG A 179 -8.50 -15.52 -6.22
N GLY A 180 -8.38 -14.46 -5.45
CA GLY A 180 -7.11 -13.86 -5.02
C GLY A 180 -7.20 -12.35 -5.01
N GLY A 181 -6.04 -11.67 -4.88
CA GLY A 181 -6.03 -10.20 -4.97
C GLY A 181 -4.82 -9.52 -4.35
N LEU A 182 -4.70 -8.22 -4.65
CA LEU A 182 -3.81 -7.28 -3.99
C LEU A 182 -4.68 -6.33 -3.14
N PHE A 183 -4.59 -6.50 -1.83
CA PHE A 183 -5.42 -5.80 -0.86
C PHE A 183 -4.62 -4.76 -0.09
N VAL A 184 -5.29 -3.65 0.27
CA VAL A 184 -4.68 -2.55 0.98
C VAL A 184 -5.30 -2.38 2.37
N LEU A 185 -4.43 -2.16 3.36
CA LEU A 185 -4.73 -1.56 4.65
C LEU A 185 -3.86 -0.32 4.82
N HIS A 186 -4.32 0.61 5.66
CA HIS A 186 -3.52 1.76 6.02
C HIS A 186 -3.02 1.55 7.45
N ASP A 187 -1.71 1.31 7.65
CA ASP A 187 -1.11 1.20 9.00
C ASP A 187 -0.94 2.58 9.66
N ARG A 188 -0.97 3.63 8.85
CA ARG A 188 -1.15 5.03 9.28
C ARG A 188 -2.30 5.63 8.50
N ARG A 189 -2.96 6.63 9.05
CA ARG A 189 -3.89 7.51 8.34
C ARG A 189 -3.40 8.93 8.50
N LEU A 190 -3.02 9.54 7.38
CA LEU A 190 -2.57 10.92 7.37
C LEU A 190 -3.77 11.87 7.27
N ARG A 191 -3.62 13.04 7.91
CA ARG A 191 -4.66 14.06 7.90
C ARG A 191 -4.88 14.61 6.51
N PHE A 192 -6.13 14.59 6.04
CA PHE A 192 -6.54 15.28 4.81
C PHE A 192 -6.62 16.79 5.02
N TRP A 193 -6.31 17.54 3.97
CA TRP A 193 -6.50 18.98 3.97
C TRP A 193 -7.96 19.34 4.25
N GLY A 194 -8.20 20.20 5.27
CA GLY A 194 -9.55 20.59 5.69
C GLY A 194 -10.25 19.64 6.67
N GLU A 195 -9.67 18.49 7.02
CA GLU A 195 -10.23 17.58 8.02
C GLU A 195 -10.19 18.20 9.43
N ARG A 196 -11.37 18.38 10.05
CA ARG A 196 -11.50 19.03 11.37
C ARG A 196 -11.28 18.09 12.54
N PHE A 197 -11.66 16.82 12.40
CA PHE A 197 -11.70 15.83 13.46
C PHE A 197 -10.67 14.71 13.26
N TYR A 198 -9.43 15.09 13.01
CA TYR A 198 -8.34 14.14 12.93
C TYR A 198 -7.62 14.00 14.27
N ASN A 199 -7.74 12.83 14.90
CA ASN A 199 -7.00 12.49 16.12
C ASN A 199 -6.50 11.04 16.06
N PRO A 200 -5.22 10.80 15.71
CA PRO A 200 -4.67 9.45 15.55
C PRO A 200 -4.35 8.76 16.89
N THR A 201 -4.39 9.48 18.01
CA THR A 201 -4.16 8.91 19.37
C THR A 201 -5.45 8.56 20.07
N ASP A 202 -6.60 9.08 19.63
CA ASP A 202 -7.91 8.71 20.14
C ASP A 202 -8.31 7.35 19.56
N LYS A 203 -8.39 6.35 20.45
CA LYS A 203 -8.67 4.95 20.07
C LYS A 203 -10.03 4.75 19.40
N ASP A 204 -10.97 5.66 19.58
CA ASP A 204 -12.31 5.60 18.96
C ASP A 204 -12.37 6.37 17.63
N SER A 205 -11.34 7.13 17.30
CA SER A 205 -11.21 7.83 16.02
C SER A 205 -10.92 6.88 14.88
N SER A 206 -11.46 7.17 13.70
CA SER A 206 -11.08 6.47 12.45
C SER A 206 -9.62 6.74 12.03
N ALA A 207 -8.99 7.78 12.59
CA ALA A 207 -7.58 8.09 12.37
C ALA A 207 -6.64 7.18 13.19
N TYR A 208 -7.13 6.57 14.28
CA TYR A 208 -6.38 5.62 15.08
C TYR A 208 -6.25 4.29 14.34
N ARG A 209 -5.03 3.78 14.23
CA ARG A 209 -4.72 2.58 13.43
C ARG A 209 -4.15 1.41 14.25
N GLY A 210 -4.07 1.52 15.57
CA GLY A 210 -3.52 0.47 16.45
C GLY A 210 -4.25 -0.89 16.39
N TRP A 211 -5.38 -0.98 15.69
CA TRP A 211 -6.12 -2.21 15.43
C TRP A 211 -5.66 -2.94 14.14
N VAL A 212 -4.86 -2.29 13.29
CA VAL A 212 -4.44 -2.83 11.99
C VAL A 212 -3.62 -4.13 12.10
N PRO A 213 -2.71 -4.27 13.09
CA PRO A 213 -2.01 -5.54 13.31
C PRO A 213 -2.97 -6.71 13.54
N ASP A 214 -4.01 -6.52 14.36
CA ASP A 214 -5.01 -7.55 14.66
C ASP A 214 -5.86 -7.90 13.43
N ALA A 215 -6.22 -6.88 12.62
CA ALA A 215 -6.93 -7.09 11.36
C ALA A 215 -6.10 -7.88 10.34
N ALA A 216 -4.81 -7.56 10.22
CA ALA A 216 -3.90 -8.27 9.34
C ALA A 216 -3.75 -9.75 9.76
N MET A 217 -3.55 -10.01 11.06
CA MET A 217 -3.48 -11.36 11.61
C MET A 217 -4.76 -12.15 11.32
N MET A 218 -5.92 -11.56 11.61
CA MET A 218 -7.23 -12.20 11.36
C MET A 218 -7.42 -12.53 9.88
N LEU A 219 -7.10 -11.59 8.98
CA LEU A 219 -7.21 -11.82 7.54
C LEU A 219 -6.28 -12.94 7.07
N ILE A 220 -5.02 -12.92 7.50
CA ILE A 220 -4.02 -13.94 7.11
C ILE A 220 -4.50 -15.33 7.48
N ARG A 221 -4.95 -15.52 8.72
CA ARG A 221 -5.41 -16.84 9.21
C ARG A 221 -6.63 -17.32 8.46
N ARG A 222 -7.64 -16.48 8.30
CA ARG A 222 -8.87 -16.84 7.58
C ARG A 222 -8.62 -17.13 6.09
N CYS A 223 -7.73 -16.38 5.44
CA CYS A 223 -7.36 -16.67 4.06
C CYS A 223 -6.66 -18.03 3.93
N ARG A 224 -5.78 -18.39 4.88
CA ARG A 224 -5.14 -19.71 4.88
C ARG A 224 -6.12 -20.85 5.13
N GLU A 225 -7.09 -20.68 6.03
CA GLU A 225 -8.17 -21.65 6.26
C GLU A 225 -8.95 -21.94 4.98
N GLU A 226 -9.03 -20.99 4.06
CA GLU A 226 -9.69 -21.12 2.75
C GLU A 226 -8.74 -21.53 1.62
N GLY A 227 -7.48 -21.86 1.93
CA GLY A 227 -6.51 -22.36 0.96
C GLY A 227 -5.80 -21.30 0.14
N PHE A 228 -5.95 -20.00 0.46
CA PHE A 228 -5.18 -18.94 -0.16
C PHE A 228 -3.72 -18.96 0.29
N ARG A 229 -2.82 -18.55 -0.61
CA ARG A 229 -1.39 -18.40 -0.37
C ARG A 229 -0.99 -16.94 -0.44
N PHE A 230 -0.08 -16.52 0.44
CA PHE A 230 0.44 -15.17 0.39
C PHE A 230 1.62 -15.09 -0.57
N LEU A 231 1.48 -14.24 -1.60
CA LEU A 231 2.50 -13.99 -2.61
C LEU A 231 3.62 -13.13 -2.01
N ASP A 232 4.85 -13.58 -2.17
CA ASP A 232 6.02 -12.75 -1.82
C ASP A 232 6.05 -11.51 -2.74
N PRO A 233 6.11 -10.28 -2.20
CA PRO A 233 6.11 -9.06 -2.99
C PRO A 233 7.33 -8.93 -3.90
N GLN A 234 8.44 -9.61 -3.62
CA GLN A 234 9.62 -9.65 -4.49
C GLN A 234 9.35 -10.51 -5.74
N ILE A 235 8.60 -11.61 -5.58
CA ILE A 235 8.14 -12.42 -6.73
C ILE A 235 7.18 -11.59 -7.57
N PHE A 236 6.25 -10.86 -6.95
CA PHE A 236 5.37 -9.93 -7.65
C PHE A 236 6.17 -8.90 -8.46
N ALA A 237 7.16 -8.26 -7.84
CA ALA A 237 8.01 -7.27 -8.50
C ALA A 237 8.75 -7.86 -9.72
N GLY A 238 9.22 -9.09 -9.63
CA GLY A 238 9.84 -9.80 -10.76
C GLY A 238 8.85 -10.06 -11.90
N ARG A 239 7.61 -10.45 -11.60
CA ARG A 239 6.55 -10.64 -12.59
C ARG A 239 6.21 -9.34 -13.33
N GLN A 240 6.14 -8.20 -12.63
CA GLN A 240 5.87 -6.90 -13.23
C GLN A 240 6.95 -6.51 -14.25
N LYS A 241 8.24 -6.71 -13.92
CA LYS A 241 9.35 -6.48 -14.86
C LYS A 241 9.26 -7.37 -16.11
N ALA A 242 8.79 -8.59 -15.96
CA ALA A 242 8.63 -9.51 -17.10
C ALA A 242 7.47 -9.08 -18.02
N LEU A 243 6.36 -8.60 -17.44
CA LEU A 243 5.21 -8.08 -18.21
C LEU A 243 5.57 -6.83 -19.03
N GLU A 244 6.36 -5.90 -18.47
CA GLU A 244 6.83 -4.72 -19.23
C GLU A 244 7.72 -5.08 -20.42
N ARG A 245 8.59 -6.09 -20.28
CA ARG A 245 9.47 -6.50 -21.36
C ARG A 245 8.74 -7.21 -22.50
N ALA A 246 7.52 -7.67 -22.26
CA ALA A 246 6.69 -8.39 -23.22
C ALA A 246 5.66 -7.49 -23.93
N SER A 247 5.44 -6.24 -23.48
CA SER A 247 4.55 -5.23 -24.04
C SER A 247 5.29 -4.28 -24.98
#